data_3b9b51eb015f63bb6606946e3d22fc2a
#
_entry.id   3b9b51eb015f63bb6606946e3d22fc2a
#
_cell.length_a   1.000
_cell.length_b   1.000
_cell.length_c   1.000
_cell.angle_alpha   90.00
_cell.angle_beta   90.00
_cell.angle_gamma   90.00
#
_symmetry.space_group_name_H-M   'P 1'
#
loop_
_entity.id
_entity.type
_entity.pdbx_description
1 polymer ?
#
loop_
_entity_poly.entity_id
_entity_poly.type
_entity_poly.pdbx_seq_one_letter_code
_entity_poly.pdbx_strand_id
1 'polypeptide(L)'
;MVHWKKNLAVVWVSQFLSIMGFFFAFPFAPYYIQELGVRDPVKLKLWVSLFGAAAPFSLAICSPIWGAMADRYGRRLMLLRANFGAAVVLTLMATVRSVEGLIVLRLLQGLLSGTVTAAQTMVTSSPPENRSGTALGALSAAVYSGTMAGAFLGGISAEYFGYRCSFLGSGLLLLLAGLLIVVGTREEFVPPPPQQDAGRVTPAAPGIALAVPLLLLTVTMSFCRQYDYSLFPLLVQEIHGSIQGAAFWTGSISAVAGLAGFLAGIVFGRLADRVDAPRLAKVSSVGAALFMVPQGLLYGFLILFPTRFGMIFCAGGLEPVFQVWLAKVTSVERRGSAFGWAATARSVGWVGAPLVSGLIASGFGLRSIYLVGGVQYLLLLMLIGYVGKRLANGPAANR
;
A
#
# COMPACT_ATOMS: atom_id res chain seq x y z
N MET A 1 20.42 4.69 -25.91
CA MET A 1 19.50 5.66 -25.25
C MET A 1 18.01 5.49 -25.59
N VAL A 2 17.63 4.78 -26.65
CA VAL A 2 16.21 4.60 -27.06
C VAL A 2 15.45 3.60 -26.16
N HIS A 3 16.17 2.65 -25.54
CA HIS A 3 15.54 1.54 -24.83
C HIS A 3 14.86 1.90 -23.50
N TRP A 4 15.32 2.92 -22.74
CA TRP A 4 14.77 3.23 -21.44
C TRP A 4 13.32 3.77 -21.50
N LYS A 5 12.97 4.57 -22.52
CA LYS A 5 11.60 5.07 -22.72
C LYS A 5 10.64 3.93 -23.04
N LYS A 6 11.08 2.99 -23.89
CA LYS A 6 10.32 1.79 -24.23
C LYS A 6 10.12 0.91 -22.98
N ASN A 7 11.20 0.65 -22.24
CA ASN A 7 11.12 -0.09 -20.98
C ASN A 7 10.18 0.59 -19.99
N LEU A 8 10.27 1.92 -19.82
CA LEU A 8 9.38 2.68 -18.95
C LEU A 8 7.91 2.52 -19.37
N ALA A 9 7.58 2.64 -20.66
CA ALA A 9 6.22 2.49 -21.16
C ALA A 9 5.67 1.07 -20.90
N VAL A 10 6.47 0.04 -21.18
CA VAL A 10 6.08 -1.35 -20.94
C VAL A 10 5.90 -1.64 -19.45
N VAL A 11 6.84 -1.19 -18.62
CA VAL A 11 6.73 -1.36 -17.14
C VAL A 11 5.54 -0.58 -16.59
N TRP A 12 5.23 0.60 -17.15
CA TRP A 12 4.05 1.38 -16.78
C TRP A 12 2.76 0.61 -17.04
N VAL A 13 2.57 0.07 -18.25
CA VAL A 13 1.38 -0.72 -18.60
C VAL A 13 1.31 -2.00 -17.75
N SER A 14 2.43 -2.69 -17.59
CA SER A 14 2.50 -3.88 -16.74
C SER A 14 2.14 -3.56 -15.28
N GLN A 15 2.65 -2.47 -14.73
CA GLN A 15 2.34 -2.06 -13.36
C GLN A 15 0.88 -1.64 -13.21
N PHE A 16 0.31 -0.93 -14.20
CA PHE A 16 -1.11 -0.61 -14.25
C PHE A 16 -1.96 -1.90 -14.20
N LEU A 17 -1.67 -2.89 -15.05
CA LEU A 17 -2.38 -4.17 -15.07
C LEU A 17 -2.19 -4.98 -13.78
N SER A 18 -0.98 -4.97 -13.21
CA SER A 18 -0.69 -5.67 -11.95
C SER A 18 -1.51 -5.11 -10.80
N ILE A 19 -1.52 -3.78 -10.65
CA ILE A 19 -2.29 -3.12 -9.59
C ILE A 19 -3.79 -3.24 -9.85
N MET A 20 -4.21 -3.06 -11.10
CA MET A 20 -5.59 -3.31 -11.50
C MET A 20 -6.02 -4.73 -11.10
N GLY A 21 -5.19 -5.75 -11.36
CA GLY A 21 -5.46 -7.13 -10.97
C GLY A 21 -5.62 -7.30 -9.46
N PHE A 22 -4.77 -6.72 -8.64
CA PHE A 22 -4.92 -6.80 -7.18
C PHE A 22 -6.21 -6.14 -6.69
N PHE A 23 -6.53 -4.96 -7.21
CA PHE A 23 -7.74 -4.23 -6.80
C PHE A 23 -9.02 -4.75 -7.45
N PHE A 24 -8.91 -5.63 -8.44
CA PHE A 24 -10.04 -6.30 -9.07
C PHE A 24 -10.72 -7.34 -8.17
N ALA A 25 -10.02 -7.92 -7.21
CA ALA A 25 -10.55 -8.92 -6.29
C ALA A 25 -10.45 -8.55 -4.79
N PHE A 26 -9.35 -7.95 -4.34
CA PHE A 26 -9.09 -7.80 -2.91
C PHE A 26 -10.10 -6.94 -2.14
N PRO A 27 -10.66 -5.85 -2.68
CA PRO A 27 -11.70 -5.10 -1.98
C PRO A 27 -12.97 -5.94 -1.71
N PHE A 28 -13.18 -7.00 -2.48
CA PHE A 28 -14.38 -7.86 -2.39
C PHE A 28 -14.15 -9.14 -1.58
N ALA A 29 -12.94 -9.34 -1.06
CA ALA A 29 -12.59 -10.49 -0.22
C ALA A 29 -13.53 -10.66 1.00
N PRO A 30 -14.02 -9.61 1.71
CA PRO A 30 -14.96 -9.77 2.79
C PRO A 30 -16.28 -10.43 2.37
N TYR A 31 -16.75 -10.17 1.17
CA TYR A 31 -17.96 -10.78 0.62
C TYR A 31 -17.69 -12.24 0.19
N TYR A 32 -16.52 -12.50 -0.39
CA TYR A 32 -16.11 -13.86 -0.72
C TYR A 32 -15.95 -14.74 0.52
N ILE A 33 -15.44 -14.19 1.64
CA ILE A 33 -15.36 -14.90 2.94
C ILE A 33 -16.77 -15.27 3.43
N GLN A 34 -17.77 -14.42 3.22
CA GLN A 34 -19.16 -14.73 3.54
C GLN A 34 -19.71 -15.84 2.64
N GLU A 35 -19.39 -15.82 1.32
CA GLU A 35 -19.76 -16.90 0.38
C GLU A 35 -19.13 -18.25 0.78
N LEU A 36 -17.90 -18.24 1.33
CA LEU A 36 -17.24 -19.42 1.87
C LEU A 36 -17.87 -19.96 3.18
N GLY A 37 -18.96 -19.36 3.65
CA GLY A 37 -19.77 -19.88 4.76
C GLY A 37 -19.57 -19.19 6.11
N VAL A 38 -18.77 -18.13 6.21
CA VAL A 38 -18.62 -17.37 7.47
C VAL A 38 -19.79 -16.40 7.63
N ARG A 39 -20.80 -16.82 8.41
CA ARG A 39 -22.02 -16.05 8.69
C ARG A 39 -21.99 -15.29 10.01
N ASP A 40 -21.19 -15.75 10.97
CA ASP A 40 -21.04 -15.07 12.27
C ASP A 40 -20.34 -13.71 12.08
N PRO A 41 -20.97 -12.58 12.47
CA PRO A 41 -20.42 -11.24 12.25
C PRO A 41 -19.11 -10.99 12.99
N VAL A 42 -18.85 -11.64 14.13
CA VAL A 42 -17.61 -11.51 14.89
C VAL A 42 -16.49 -12.24 14.18
N LYS A 43 -16.72 -13.51 13.83
CA LYS A 43 -15.75 -14.31 13.09
C LYS A 43 -15.44 -13.72 11.72
N LEU A 44 -16.44 -13.16 11.03
CA LEU A 44 -16.24 -12.50 9.74
C LEU A 44 -15.23 -11.36 9.85
N LYS A 45 -15.38 -10.46 10.82
CA LYS A 45 -14.45 -9.32 11.02
C LYS A 45 -13.04 -9.80 11.31
N LEU A 46 -12.88 -10.86 12.12
CA LEU A 46 -11.58 -11.45 12.43
C LEU A 46 -10.93 -12.10 11.19
N TRP A 47 -11.68 -12.87 10.40
CA TRP A 47 -11.16 -13.47 9.16
C TRP A 47 -10.78 -12.43 8.11
N VAL A 48 -11.58 -11.40 7.94
CA VAL A 48 -11.30 -10.26 7.04
C VAL A 48 -10.02 -9.54 7.47
N SER A 49 -9.85 -9.34 8.76
CA SER A 49 -8.65 -8.70 9.32
C SER A 49 -7.40 -9.56 9.17
N LEU A 50 -7.52 -10.86 9.38
CA LEU A 50 -6.44 -11.82 9.14
C LEU A 50 -6.06 -11.86 7.65
N PHE A 51 -7.05 -11.86 6.74
CA PHE A 51 -6.82 -11.74 5.30
C PHE A 51 -6.06 -10.45 4.94
N GLY A 52 -6.42 -9.33 5.56
CA GLY A 52 -5.74 -8.05 5.37
C GLY A 52 -4.29 -8.04 5.84
N ALA A 53 -3.99 -8.70 6.96
CA ALA A 53 -2.66 -8.76 7.56
C ALA A 53 -1.74 -9.82 6.92
N ALA A 54 -2.30 -10.91 6.38
CA ALA A 54 -1.54 -12.10 5.95
C ALA A 54 -0.49 -11.77 4.88
N ALA A 55 -0.87 -11.07 3.81
CA ALA A 55 0.07 -10.75 2.74
C ALA A 55 1.15 -9.75 3.15
N PRO A 56 0.86 -8.62 3.83
CA PRO A 56 1.90 -7.76 4.38
C PRO A 56 2.86 -8.47 5.32
N PHE A 57 2.37 -9.41 6.12
CA PHE A 57 3.19 -10.20 7.04
C PHE A 57 4.23 -11.04 6.31
N SER A 58 3.82 -11.85 5.35
CA SER A 58 4.76 -12.68 4.58
C SER A 58 5.67 -11.84 3.68
N LEU A 59 5.17 -10.74 3.10
CA LEU A 59 5.98 -9.82 2.32
C LEU A 59 7.08 -9.17 3.18
N ALA A 60 6.78 -8.78 4.41
CA ALA A 60 7.76 -8.17 5.32
C ALA A 60 8.95 -9.12 5.59
N ILE A 61 8.66 -10.41 5.78
CA ILE A 61 9.69 -11.44 6.00
C ILE A 61 10.52 -11.69 4.74
N CYS A 62 9.88 -11.75 3.56
CA CYS A 62 10.54 -12.14 2.33
C CYS A 62 11.18 -10.97 1.56
N SER A 63 10.80 -9.73 1.86
CA SER A 63 11.30 -8.55 1.15
C SER A 63 12.84 -8.43 1.13
N PRO A 64 13.59 -8.67 2.22
CA PRO A 64 15.05 -8.66 2.18
C PRO A 64 15.64 -9.74 1.26
N ILE A 65 15.04 -10.94 1.25
CA ILE A 65 15.48 -12.06 0.41
C ILE A 65 15.32 -11.69 -1.06
N TRP A 66 14.18 -11.13 -1.42
CA TRP A 66 13.92 -10.72 -2.80
C TRP A 66 14.75 -9.51 -3.24
N GLY A 67 15.11 -8.61 -2.31
CA GLY A 67 16.06 -7.53 -2.56
C GLY A 67 17.43 -8.09 -2.94
N ALA A 68 17.98 -8.98 -2.12
CA ALA A 68 19.28 -9.64 -2.41
C ALA A 68 19.25 -10.47 -3.72
N MET A 69 18.13 -11.11 -4.02
CA MET A 69 17.95 -11.82 -5.29
C MET A 69 17.86 -10.87 -6.48
N ALA A 70 17.25 -9.69 -6.33
CA ALA A 70 17.20 -8.67 -7.37
C ALA A 70 18.61 -8.16 -7.74
N ASP A 71 19.47 -7.99 -6.74
CA ASP A 71 20.86 -7.57 -6.92
C ASP A 71 21.72 -8.67 -7.58
N ARG A 72 21.37 -9.93 -7.40
CA ARG A 72 22.12 -11.08 -7.95
C ARG A 72 21.65 -11.53 -9.34
N TYR A 73 20.33 -11.52 -9.57
CA TYR A 73 19.71 -12.12 -10.76
C TYR A 73 19.04 -11.11 -11.70
N GLY A 74 19.03 -9.83 -11.33
CA GLY A 74 18.41 -8.76 -12.10
C GLY A 74 16.97 -8.46 -11.68
N ARG A 75 16.55 -7.26 -12.02
CA ARG A 75 15.26 -6.68 -11.59
C ARG A 75 14.09 -7.15 -12.43
N ARG A 76 14.35 -7.40 -13.73
CA ARG A 76 13.36 -7.95 -14.66
C ARG A 76 12.86 -9.32 -14.18
N LEU A 77 13.76 -10.22 -13.77
CA LEU A 77 13.40 -11.54 -13.27
C LEU A 77 12.52 -11.45 -12.00
N MET A 78 12.86 -10.51 -11.11
CA MET A 78 12.04 -10.29 -9.89
C MET A 78 10.64 -9.77 -10.21
N LEU A 79 10.50 -8.92 -11.22
CA LEU A 79 9.19 -8.43 -11.67
C LEU A 79 8.36 -9.54 -12.35
N LEU A 80 9.00 -10.40 -13.14
CA LEU A 80 8.36 -11.58 -13.75
C LEU A 80 7.87 -12.56 -12.68
N ARG A 81 8.73 -12.90 -11.72
CA ARG A 81 8.37 -13.76 -10.58
C ARG A 81 7.16 -13.22 -9.84
N ALA A 82 7.15 -11.92 -9.52
CA ALA A 82 6.08 -11.31 -8.75
C ALA A 82 4.75 -11.32 -9.52
N ASN A 83 4.76 -11.07 -10.82
CA ASN A 83 3.55 -11.10 -11.63
C ASN A 83 3.03 -12.53 -11.86
N PHE A 84 3.87 -13.46 -12.30
CA PHE A 84 3.45 -14.84 -12.56
C PHE A 84 3.10 -15.58 -11.27
N GLY A 85 3.88 -15.38 -10.19
CA GLY A 85 3.58 -15.95 -8.89
C GLY A 85 2.23 -15.47 -8.35
N ALA A 86 1.97 -14.17 -8.43
CA ALA A 86 0.67 -13.62 -8.02
C ALA A 86 -0.47 -14.08 -8.95
N ALA A 87 -0.24 -14.20 -10.26
CA ALA A 87 -1.24 -14.71 -11.21
C ALA A 87 -1.70 -16.13 -10.83
N VAL A 88 -0.76 -17.02 -10.57
CA VAL A 88 -1.06 -18.41 -10.14
C VAL A 88 -1.84 -18.41 -8.83
N VAL A 89 -1.36 -17.67 -7.82
CA VAL A 89 -1.99 -17.68 -6.49
C VAL A 89 -3.40 -17.09 -6.54
N LEU A 90 -3.62 -15.98 -7.27
CA LEU A 90 -4.96 -15.39 -7.39
C LEU A 90 -5.93 -16.29 -8.15
N THR A 91 -5.45 -16.99 -9.17
CA THR A 91 -6.25 -18.03 -9.86
C THR A 91 -6.60 -19.16 -8.90
N LEU A 92 -5.67 -19.63 -8.07
CA LEU A 92 -5.94 -20.63 -7.05
C LEU A 92 -6.93 -20.15 -5.98
N MET A 93 -6.90 -18.86 -5.59
CA MET A 93 -7.89 -18.28 -4.67
C MET A 93 -9.32 -18.41 -5.18
N ALA A 94 -9.54 -18.39 -6.50
CA ALA A 94 -10.87 -18.62 -7.07
C ALA A 94 -11.41 -20.04 -6.87
N THR A 95 -10.55 -21.01 -6.63
CA THR A 95 -10.91 -22.44 -6.49
C THR A 95 -11.08 -22.90 -5.05
N VAL A 96 -10.71 -22.07 -4.08
CA VAL A 96 -10.81 -22.44 -2.66
C VAL A 96 -12.26 -22.66 -2.20
N ARG A 97 -12.41 -23.55 -1.23
CA ARG A 97 -13.71 -23.91 -0.62
C ARG A 97 -13.76 -23.64 0.88
N SER A 98 -12.64 -23.13 1.46
CA SER A 98 -12.55 -22.79 2.88
C SER A 98 -11.83 -21.49 3.09
N VAL A 99 -12.11 -20.81 4.19
CA VAL A 99 -11.48 -19.52 4.53
C VAL A 99 -10.01 -19.73 4.91
N GLU A 100 -9.68 -20.83 5.58
CA GLU A 100 -8.32 -21.19 5.94
C GLU A 100 -7.45 -21.32 4.68
N GLY A 101 -7.95 -22.01 3.64
CA GLY A 101 -7.29 -22.11 2.35
C GLY A 101 -7.06 -20.75 1.70
N LEU A 102 -8.04 -19.84 1.82
CA LEU A 102 -7.91 -18.47 1.31
C LEU A 102 -6.79 -17.71 2.05
N ILE A 103 -6.68 -17.86 3.38
CA ILE A 103 -5.61 -17.23 4.19
C ILE A 103 -4.24 -17.80 3.83
N VAL A 104 -4.11 -19.12 3.66
CA VAL A 104 -2.85 -19.75 3.25
C VAL A 104 -2.39 -19.22 1.89
N LEU A 105 -3.30 -19.12 0.92
CA LEU A 105 -2.99 -18.53 -0.38
C LEU A 105 -2.68 -17.04 -0.27
N ARG A 106 -3.30 -16.32 0.66
CA ARG A 106 -2.98 -14.90 0.91
C ARG A 106 -1.56 -14.72 1.47
N LEU A 107 -1.12 -15.60 2.37
CA LEU A 107 0.26 -15.65 2.85
C LEU A 107 1.22 -15.95 1.68
N LEU A 108 0.90 -16.95 0.85
CA LEU A 108 1.70 -17.31 -0.32
C LEU A 108 1.78 -16.15 -1.33
N GLN A 109 0.69 -15.44 -1.54
CA GLN A 109 0.65 -14.25 -2.40
C GLN A 109 1.59 -13.15 -1.87
N GLY A 110 1.59 -12.89 -0.56
CA GLY A 110 2.51 -11.92 0.04
C GLY A 110 3.98 -12.34 -0.12
N LEU A 111 4.28 -13.64 0.05
CA LEU A 111 5.60 -14.22 -0.15
C LEU A 111 6.12 -14.00 -1.59
N LEU A 112 5.25 -14.18 -2.59
CA LEU A 112 5.59 -14.00 -4.00
C LEU A 112 5.43 -12.56 -4.50
N SER A 113 4.96 -11.63 -3.68
CA SER A 113 4.64 -10.24 -4.06
C SER A 113 5.90 -9.36 -4.23
N GLY A 114 5.68 -8.05 -4.49
CA GLY A 114 6.75 -7.07 -4.62
C GLY A 114 6.83 -6.44 -6.01
N THR A 115 5.75 -6.45 -6.80
CA THR A 115 5.70 -5.87 -8.15
C THR A 115 6.07 -4.40 -8.16
N VAL A 116 5.57 -3.60 -7.21
CA VAL A 116 5.83 -2.16 -7.11
C VAL A 116 7.32 -1.89 -6.90
N THR A 117 7.93 -2.55 -5.92
CA THR A 117 9.36 -2.36 -5.61
C THR A 117 10.24 -2.81 -6.78
N ALA A 118 9.95 -3.96 -7.39
CA ALA A 118 10.68 -4.46 -8.54
C ALA A 118 10.55 -3.53 -9.76
N ALA A 119 9.35 -2.98 -10.01
CA ALA A 119 9.13 -2.00 -11.06
C ALA A 119 9.88 -0.69 -10.79
N GLN A 120 9.85 -0.18 -9.55
CA GLN A 120 10.57 1.03 -9.16
C GLN A 120 12.08 0.87 -9.37
N THR A 121 12.67 -0.23 -8.91
CA THR A 121 14.10 -0.49 -9.08
C THR A 121 14.48 -0.67 -10.55
N MET A 122 13.65 -1.35 -11.35
CA MET A 122 13.90 -1.51 -12.79
C MET A 122 13.85 -0.18 -13.53
N VAL A 123 12.89 0.69 -13.18
CA VAL A 123 12.70 1.98 -13.85
C VAL A 123 13.78 2.99 -13.45
N THR A 124 14.31 2.94 -12.24
CA THR A 124 15.33 3.88 -11.75
C THR A 124 16.76 3.51 -12.19
N SER A 125 16.98 2.27 -12.62
CA SER A 125 18.34 1.82 -13.01
C SER A 125 18.73 2.16 -14.45
N SER A 126 17.79 2.54 -15.31
CA SER A 126 18.04 2.67 -16.75
C SER A 126 18.00 4.10 -17.31
N PRO A 127 17.31 5.09 -16.72
CA PRO A 127 17.27 6.45 -17.24
C PRO A 127 18.50 7.28 -16.84
N PRO A 128 18.78 8.38 -17.55
CA PRO A 128 19.71 9.40 -17.08
C PRO A 128 19.32 9.91 -15.70
N GLU A 129 20.29 10.21 -14.84
CA GLU A 129 20.05 10.60 -13.42
C GLU A 129 19.01 11.71 -13.23
N ASN A 130 19.00 12.69 -14.16
CA ASN A 130 18.07 13.82 -14.13
C ASN A 130 16.61 13.48 -14.48
N ARG A 131 16.27 12.24 -14.85
CA ARG A 131 14.92 11.81 -15.25
C ARG A 131 14.30 10.73 -14.35
N SER A 132 15.03 10.27 -13.34
CA SER A 132 14.55 9.23 -12.41
C SER A 132 13.28 9.67 -11.66
N GLY A 133 13.16 10.95 -11.28
CA GLY A 133 11.95 11.48 -10.65
C GLY A 133 10.73 11.45 -11.57
N THR A 134 10.89 11.79 -12.85
CA THR A 134 9.80 11.71 -13.84
C THR A 134 9.35 10.26 -14.04
N ALA A 135 10.29 9.32 -14.09
CA ALA A 135 10.00 7.90 -14.27
C ALA A 135 9.25 7.31 -13.06
N LEU A 136 9.65 7.66 -11.83
CA LEU A 136 8.95 7.27 -10.61
C LEU A 136 7.55 7.91 -10.51
N GLY A 137 7.41 9.17 -10.90
CA GLY A 137 6.12 9.85 -10.97
C GLY A 137 5.16 9.17 -11.95
N ALA A 138 5.65 8.80 -13.13
CA ALA A 138 4.87 8.03 -14.09
C ALA A 138 4.44 6.68 -13.53
N LEU A 139 5.33 5.97 -12.83
CA LEU A 139 4.99 4.68 -12.21
C LEU A 139 3.96 4.82 -11.09
N SER A 140 4.02 5.89 -10.30
CA SER A 140 3.01 6.21 -9.30
C SER A 140 1.65 6.46 -9.95
N ALA A 141 1.60 7.13 -11.10
CA ALA A 141 0.37 7.31 -11.87
C ALA A 141 -0.22 5.96 -12.33
N ALA A 142 0.62 4.99 -12.75
CA ALA A 142 0.16 3.63 -13.07
C ALA A 142 -0.46 2.93 -11.86
N VAL A 143 0.13 3.10 -10.66
CA VAL A 143 -0.41 2.51 -9.42
C VAL A 143 -1.78 3.08 -9.09
N TYR A 144 -1.95 4.39 -9.09
CA TYR A 144 -3.23 5.02 -8.74
C TYR A 144 -4.32 4.75 -9.79
N SER A 145 -3.98 4.86 -11.09
CA SER A 145 -4.94 4.56 -12.17
C SER A 145 -5.33 3.07 -12.18
N GLY A 146 -4.38 2.17 -11.93
CA GLY A 146 -4.66 0.74 -11.77
C GLY A 146 -5.55 0.44 -10.57
N THR A 147 -5.34 1.12 -9.44
CA THR A 147 -6.20 1.01 -8.25
C THR A 147 -7.64 1.43 -8.58
N MET A 148 -7.81 2.58 -9.23
CA MET A 148 -9.11 3.12 -9.60
C MET A 148 -9.85 2.20 -10.58
N ALA A 149 -9.19 1.82 -11.68
CA ALA A 149 -9.77 0.96 -12.69
C ALA A 149 -10.08 -0.44 -12.13
N GLY A 150 -9.15 -1.01 -11.34
CA GLY A 150 -9.31 -2.33 -10.74
C GLY A 150 -10.47 -2.38 -9.75
N ALA A 151 -10.58 -1.40 -8.85
CA ALA A 151 -11.67 -1.35 -7.89
C ALA A 151 -13.04 -1.19 -8.56
N PHE A 152 -13.14 -0.31 -9.56
CA PHE A 152 -14.40 -0.07 -10.27
C PHE A 152 -14.83 -1.28 -11.12
N LEU A 153 -13.96 -1.75 -12.01
CA LEU A 153 -14.27 -2.87 -12.89
C LEU A 153 -14.38 -4.19 -12.11
N GLY A 154 -13.60 -4.34 -11.06
CA GLY A 154 -13.69 -5.48 -10.14
C GLY A 154 -15.00 -5.50 -9.36
N GLY A 155 -15.53 -4.34 -8.95
CA GLY A 155 -16.85 -4.22 -8.33
C GLY A 155 -17.98 -4.65 -9.26
N ILE A 156 -17.93 -4.22 -10.52
CA ILE A 156 -18.86 -4.68 -11.57
C ILE A 156 -18.72 -6.20 -11.77
N SER A 157 -17.49 -6.69 -11.90
CA SER A 157 -17.24 -8.13 -12.09
C SER A 157 -17.75 -8.95 -10.91
N ALA A 158 -17.48 -8.52 -9.68
CA ALA A 158 -17.90 -9.21 -8.47
C ALA A 158 -19.43 -9.26 -8.34
N GLU A 159 -20.13 -8.19 -8.72
CA GLU A 159 -21.59 -8.11 -8.66
C GLU A 159 -22.27 -9.00 -9.70
N TYR A 160 -21.82 -8.96 -10.96
CA TYR A 160 -22.50 -9.66 -12.06
C TYR A 160 -22.01 -11.07 -12.33
N PHE A 161 -20.71 -11.34 -12.10
CA PHE A 161 -20.09 -12.63 -12.40
C PHE A 161 -19.63 -13.39 -11.14
N GLY A 162 -19.79 -12.77 -9.97
CA GLY A 162 -19.41 -13.35 -8.68
C GLY A 162 -17.93 -13.19 -8.32
N TYR A 163 -17.62 -13.42 -7.05
CA TYR A 163 -16.28 -13.14 -6.48
C TYR A 163 -15.20 -14.07 -7.05
N ARG A 164 -15.54 -15.33 -7.36
CA ARG A 164 -14.61 -16.29 -7.98
C ARG A 164 -14.11 -15.81 -9.34
N CYS A 165 -15.02 -15.28 -10.17
CA CYS A 165 -14.65 -14.69 -11.46
C CYS A 165 -13.77 -13.46 -11.30
N SER A 166 -13.96 -12.66 -10.25
CA SER A 166 -13.07 -11.53 -9.96
C SER A 166 -11.65 -11.99 -9.61
N PHE A 167 -11.47 -13.09 -8.86
CA PHE A 167 -10.15 -13.65 -8.61
C PHE A 167 -9.51 -14.25 -9.88
N LEU A 168 -10.29 -14.90 -10.76
CA LEU A 168 -9.79 -15.37 -12.06
C LEU A 168 -9.36 -14.22 -12.96
N GLY A 169 -10.19 -13.16 -13.05
CA GLY A 169 -9.86 -11.94 -13.77
C GLY A 169 -8.58 -11.26 -13.25
N SER A 170 -8.40 -11.25 -11.93
CA SER A 170 -7.16 -10.77 -11.30
C SER A 170 -5.94 -11.59 -11.74
N GLY A 171 -6.06 -12.91 -11.74
CA GLY A 171 -5.01 -13.82 -12.21
C GLY A 171 -4.65 -13.58 -13.68
N LEU A 172 -5.66 -13.39 -14.53
CA LEU A 172 -5.47 -13.08 -15.96
C LEU A 172 -4.77 -11.74 -16.17
N LEU A 173 -5.17 -10.69 -15.44
CA LEU A 173 -4.54 -9.37 -15.54
C LEU A 173 -3.05 -9.42 -15.15
N LEU A 174 -2.71 -10.15 -14.09
CA LEU A 174 -1.32 -10.35 -13.66
C LEU A 174 -0.51 -11.22 -14.62
N LEU A 175 -1.14 -12.24 -15.22
CA LEU A 175 -0.53 -13.03 -16.30
C LEU A 175 -0.18 -12.14 -17.50
N LEU A 176 -1.12 -11.33 -17.96
CA LEU A 176 -0.90 -10.37 -19.04
C LEU A 176 0.19 -9.36 -18.71
N ALA A 177 0.22 -8.85 -17.45
CA ALA A 177 1.28 -7.96 -16.97
C ALA A 177 2.66 -8.63 -17.05
N GLY A 178 2.77 -9.90 -16.64
CA GLY A 178 4.00 -10.68 -16.75
C GLY A 178 4.43 -10.91 -18.20
N LEU A 179 3.50 -11.30 -19.08
CA LEU A 179 3.77 -11.51 -20.51
C LEU A 179 4.27 -10.24 -21.20
N LEU A 180 3.70 -9.07 -20.87
CA LEU A 180 4.19 -7.79 -21.37
C LEU A 180 5.63 -7.53 -21.00
N ILE A 181 6.04 -7.88 -19.78
CA ILE A 181 7.45 -7.75 -19.36
C ILE A 181 8.35 -8.73 -20.14
N VAL A 182 7.89 -9.97 -20.38
CA VAL A 182 8.67 -10.95 -21.17
C VAL A 182 8.98 -10.43 -22.55
N VAL A 183 7.97 -9.89 -23.24
CA VAL A 183 8.09 -9.49 -24.66
C VAL A 183 8.66 -8.08 -24.80
N GLY A 184 8.28 -7.17 -23.91
CA GLY A 184 8.47 -5.73 -24.12
C GLY A 184 9.73 -5.16 -23.49
N THR A 185 10.35 -5.82 -22.50
CA THR A 185 11.50 -5.26 -21.77
C THR A 185 12.78 -6.01 -22.08
N ARG A 186 13.87 -5.25 -22.08
CA ARG A 186 15.25 -5.79 -22.13
C ARG A 186 16.02 -5.19 -20.97
N GLU A 187 16.71 -6.03 -20.22
CA GLU A 187 17.61 -5.63 -19.13
C GLU A 187 19.01 -6.16 -19.47
N GLU A 188 19.97 -5.25 -19.62
CA GLU A 188 21.39 -5.57 -19.69
C GLU A 188 21.91 -5.58 -18.25
N PHE A 189 21.68 -6.70 -17.57
CA PHE A 189 22.07 -6.83 -16.17
C PHE A 189 23.52 -7.26 -16.07
N VAL A 190 24.35 -6.41 -15.45
CA VAL A 190 25.71 -6.74 -15.04
C VAL A 190 25.68 -6.90 -13.53
N PRO A 191 25.92 -8.11 -13.00
CA PRO A 191 26.00 -8.30 -11.55
C PRO A 191 27.06 -7.37 -10.97
N PRO A 192 26.79 -6.64 -9.88
CA PRO A 192 27.82 -5.88 -9.20
C PRO A 192 28.96 -6.83 -8.77
N PRO A 193 30.22 -6.38 -8.78
CA PRO A 193 31.33 -7.19 -8.29
C PRO A 193 31.02 -7.60 -6.83
N PRO A 194 31.44 -8.80 -6.39
CA PRO A 194 31.25 -9.25 -5.03
C PRO A 194 31.77 -8.18 -4.08
N GLN A 195 30.88 -7.53 -3.34
CA GLN A 195 31.31 -6.61 -2.29
C GLN A 195 32.00 -7.43 -1.20
N GLN A 196 33.33 -7.34 -1.15
CA GLN A 196 34.15 -8.01 -0.13
C GLN A 196 33.84 -7.55 1.30
N ASP A 197 33.02 -6.50 1.48
CA ASP A 197 32.68 -5.90 2.77
C ASP A 197 31.18 -5.88 3.13
N ALA A 198 30.34 -6.72 2.52
CA ALA A 198 28.91 -6.84 2.89
C ALA A 198 28.69 -7.41 4.33
N GLY A 199 29.76 -7.72 5.05
CA GLY A 199 29.74 -8.28 6.41
C GLY A 199 29.77 -7.26 7.55
N ARG A 200 29.91 -5.99 7.29
CA ARG A 200 29.86 -4.95 8.34
C ARG A 200 28.65 -4.03 8.17
N VAL A 201 27.47 -4.56 8.47
CA VAL A 201 26.45 -3.73 9.09
C VAL A 201 27.00 -3.35 10.47
N THR A 202 27.75 -2.27 10.52
CA THR A 202 28.19 -1.71 11.80
C THR A 202 26.94 -1.25 12.57
N PRO A 203 26.58 -1.92 13.69
CA PRO A 203 25.40 -1.53 14.50
C PRO A 203 25.66 -0.27 15.32
N ALA A 204 26.75 0.41 15.10
CA ALA A 204 27.14 1.52 15.94
C ALA A 204 27.10 2.83 15.16
N ALA A 205 26.01 3.57 15.33
CA ALA A 205 26.05 4.96 14.95
C ALA A 205 25.24 5.83 15.93
N PRO A 206 25.79 6.98 16.35
CA PRO A 206 25.10 7.97 17.18
C PRO A 206 23.79 8.54 16.57
N GLY A 207 23.38 8.06 15.41
CA GLY A 207 22.14 8.47 14.72
C GLY A 207 20.90 7.65 15.06
N ILE A 208 21.00 6.53 15.78
CA ILE A 208 19.83 5.67 16.11
C ILE A 208 18.84 6.42 17.00
N ALA A 209 19.30 7.22 17.95
CA ALA A 209 18.44 8.03 18.81
C ALA A 209 17.58 9.06 18.04
N LEU A 210 18.04 9.51 16.87
CA LEU A 210 17.30 10.41 15.99
C LEU A 210 16.41 9.64 15.01
N ALA A 211 16.80 8.41 14.65
CA ALA A 211 16.04 7.56 13.71
C ALA A 211 14.79 6.94 14.38
N VAL A 212 14.86 6.54 15.65
CA VAL A 212 13.75 5.90 16.36
C VAL A 212 12.45 6.71 16.33
N PRO A 213 12.43 8.02 16.62
CA PRO A 213 11.20 8.81 16.55
C PRO A 213 10.60 8.87 15.13
N LEU A 214 11.44 8.91 14.09
CA LEU A 214 10.97 8.89 12.68
C LEU A 214 10.45 7.53 12.28
N LEU A 215 11.05 6.45 12.77
CA LEU A 215 10.55 5.09 12.56
C LEU A 215 9.19 4.90 13.25
N LEU A 216 9.03 5.37 14.48
CA LEU A 216 7.75 5.36 15.18
C LEU A 216 6.67 6.16 14.43
N LEU A 217 7.02 7.34 13.91
CA LEU A 217 6.13 8.10 13.03
C LEU A 217 5.73 7.28 11.81
N THR A 218 6.67 6.59 11.17
CA THR A 218 6.39 5.78 9.98
C THR A 218 5.48 4.60 10.30
N VAL A 219 5.70 3.90 11.41
CA VAL A 219 4.79 2.83 11.89
C VAL A 219 3.40 3.39 12.11
N THR A 220 3.27 4.47 12.90
CA THR A 220 1.98 5.05 13.28
C THR A 220 1.22 5.58 12.06
N MET A 221 1.90 6.28 11.15
CA MET A 221 1.31 6.75 9.88
C MET A 221 0.79 5.59 9.04
N SER A 222 1.61 4.55 8.86
CA SER A 222 1.24 3.40 8.03
C SER A 222 0.11 2.60 8.67
N PHE A 223 0.09 2.53 10.00
CA PHE A 223 -0.99 1.95 10.77
C PHE A 223 -2.31 2.72 10.56
N CYS A 224 -2.31 4.05 10.72
CA CYS A 224 -3.50 4.87 10.50
C CYS A 224 -4.07 4.71 9.08
N ARG A 225 -3.21 4.70 8.07
CA ARG A 225 -3.61 4.59 6.66
C ARG A 225 -4.20 3.23 6.28
N GLN A 226 -3.80 2.17 6.96
CA GLN A 226 -4.24 0.81 6.64
C GLN A 226 -5.36 0.32 7.58
N TYR A 227 -5.70 1.11 8.60
CA TYR A 227 -6.51 0.70 9.72
C TYR A 227 -7.93 0.23 9.34
N ASP A 228 -8.62 0.97 8.50
CA ASP A 228 -9.99 0.66 8.08
C ASP A 228 -10.08 -0.10 6.74
N TYR A 229 -8.95 -0.19 6.01
CA TYR A 229 -8.91 -0.66 4.62
C TYR A 229 -9.59 -2.01 4.41
N SER A 230 -9.29 -3.01 5.25
CA SER A 230 -9.82 -4.37 5.11
C SER A 230 -11.30 -4.48 5.49
N LEU A 231 -11.78 -3.66 6.43
CA LEU A 231 -13.14 -3.69 6.97
C LEU A 231 -14.09 -2.71 6.26
N PHE A 232 -13.55 -1.79 5.46
CA PHE A 232 -14.35 -0.80 4.73
C PHE A 232 -15.48 -1.41 3.87
N PRO A 233 -15.28 -2.53 3.15
CA PRO A 233 -16.38 -3.15 2.40
C PRO A 233 -17.55 -3.60 3.28
N LEU A 234 -17.29 -4.03 4.52
CA LEU A 234 -18.35 -4.38 5.46
C LEU A 234 -19.15 -3.17 5.90
N LEU A 235 -18.52 -1.98 6.02
CA LEU A 235 -19.26 -0.74 6.26
C LEU A 235 -20.16 -0.39 5.07
N VAL A 236 -19.68 -0.57 3.85
CA VAL A 236 -20.48 -0.36 2.64
C VAL A 236 -21.67 -1.31 2.61
N GLN A 237 -21.47 -2.58 2.96
CA GLN A 237 -22.55 -3.57 3.08
C GLN A 237 -23.56 -3.19 4.17
N GLU A 238 -23.10 -2.72 5.33
CA GLU A 238 -23.97 -2.28 6.43
C GLU A 238 -24.84 -1.09 6.03
N ILE A 239 -24.26 -0.11 5.30
CA ILE A 239 -24.98 1.07 4.81
C ILE A 239 -25.97 0.70 3.68
N HIS A 240 -25.57 -0.24 2.81
CA HIS A 240 -26.43 -0.71 1.73
C HIS A 240 -27.58 -1.60 2.22
N GLY A 241 -27.38 -2.29 3.33
CA GLY A 241 -28.38 -3.18 3.95
C GLY A 241 -28.43 -4.59 3.36
N SER A 242 -27.66 -4.88 2.31
CA SER A 242 -27.57 -6.22 1.71
C SER A 242 -26.17 -6.50 1.15
N ILE A 243 -25.85 -7.78 0.95
CA ILE A 243 -24.61 -8.18 0.25
C ILE A 243 -24.74 -7.98 -1.26
N GLN A 244 -25.94 -8.15 -1.82
CA GLN A 244 -26.24 -7.89 -3.23
C GLN A 244 -26.17 -6.39 -3.48
N GLY A 245 -25.42 -5.94 -4.47
CA GLY A 245 -25.16 -4.54 -4.76
C GLY A 245 -23.98 -3.94 -3.98
N ALA A 246 -23.59 -4.51 -2.85
CA ALA A 246 -22.52 -3.97 -2.03
C ALA A 246 -21.16 -3.96 -2.73
N ALA A 247 -20.89 -4.93 -3.61
CA ALA A 247 -19.65 -4.99 -4.37
C ALA A 247 -19.53 -3.83 -5.36
N PHE A 248 -20.60 -3.48 -6.06
CA PHE A 248 -20.64 -2.32 -6.95
C PHE A 248 -20.35 -1.01 -6.20
N TRP A 249 -21.02 -0.79 -5.07
CA TRP A 249 -20.82 0.41 -4.25
C TRP A 249 -19.40 0.48 -3.66
N THR A 250 -18.89 -0.65 -3.17
CA THR A 250 -17.50 -0.73 -2.67
C THR A 250 -16.50 -0.40 -3.77
N GLY A 251 -16.69 -0.93 -4.97
CA GLY A 251 -15.86 -0.65 -6.14
C GLY A 251 -15.90 0.82 -6.53
N SER A 252 -17.09 1.42 -6.59
CA SER A 252 -17.30 2.82 -6.94
C SER A 252 -16.66 3.78 -5.94
N ILE A 253 -16.83 3.54 -4.63
CA ILE A 253 -16.23 4.38 -3.58
C ILE A 253 -14.71 4.19 -3.55
N SER A 254 -14.22 2.97 -3.76
CA SER A 254 -12.78 2.70 -3.82
C SER A 254 -12.13 3.32 -5.06
N ALA A 255 -12.83 3.43 -6.17
CA ALA A 255 -12.37 4.17 -7.35
C ALA A 255 -12.22 5.66 -7.07
N VAL A 256 -13.21 6.27 -6.40
CA VAL A 256 -13.15 7.67 -5.94
C VAL A 256 -12.01 7.87 -4.95
N ALA A 257 -11.78 6.92 -4.05
CA ALA A 257 -10.63 6.92 -3.13
C ALA A 257 -9.29 6.82 -3.89
N GLY A 258 -9.21 6.02 -4.95
CA GLY A 258 -8.05 5.95 -5.84
C GLY A 258 -7.75 7.29 -6.52
N LEU A 259 -8.78 7.99 -7.01
CA LEU A 259 -8.66 9.35 -7.55
C LEU A 259 -8.16 10.34 -6.50
N ALA A 260 -8.70 10.27 -5.28
CA ALA A 260 -8.25 11.10 -4.17
C ALA A 260 -6.77 10.90 -3.86
N GLY A 261 -6.29 9.64 -3.82
CA GLY A 261 -4.89 9.28 -3.63
C GLY A 261 -3.99 9.82 -4.75
N PHE A 262 -4.44 9.72 -6.00
CA PHE A 262 -3.73 10.28 -7.15
C PHE A 262 -3.55 11.80 -7.02
N LEU A 263 -4.62 12.51 -6.76
CA LEU A 263 -4.60 13.97 -6.56
C LEU A 263 -3.75 14.36 -5.34
N ALA A 264 -3.85 13.60 -4.26
CA ALA A 264 -3.02 13.80 -3.07
C ALA A 264 -1.52 13.71 -3.41
N GLY A 265 -1.10 12.69 -4.16
CA GLY A 265 0.29 12.52 -4.58
C GLY A 265 0.82 13.74 -5.33
N ILE A 266 0.03 14.31 -6.24
CA ILE A 266 0.40 15.52 -7.01
C ILE A 266 0.44 16.76 -6.12
N VAL A 267 -0.62 17.00 -5.35
CA VAL A 267 -0.77 18.22 -4.54
C VAL A 267 0.25 18.23 -3.40
N PHE A 268 0.29 17.17 -2.59
CA PHE A 268 1.19 17.11 -1.43
C PHE A 268 2.65 16.93 -1.85
N GLY A 269 2.94 16.27 -2.97
CA GLY A 269 4.29 16.22 -3.54
C GLY A 269 4.83 17.61 -3.82
N ARG A 270 4.04 18.46 -4.50
CA ARG A 270 4.44 19.87 -4.78
C ARG A 270 4.49 20.73 -3.53
N LEU A 271 3.55 20.54 -2.59
CA LEU A 271 3.53 21.30 -1.34
C LEU A 271 4.72 20.93 -0.43
N ALA A 272 5.17 19.68 -0.42
CA ALA A 272 6.29 19.24 0.40
C ALA A 272 7.64 19.91 0.05
N ASP A 273 7.76 20.44 -1.18
CA ASP A 273 8.90 21.23 -1.61
C ASP A 273 8.84 22.70 -1.11
N ARG A 274 7.64 23.23 -0.84
CA ARG A 274 7.40 24.65 -0.53
C ARG A 274 7.02 24.90 0.93
N VAL A 275 6.42 23.93 1.58
CA VAL A 275 5.90 24.02 2.95
C VAL A 275 6.72 23.14 3.87
N ASP A 276 6.89 23.55 5.10
CA ASP A 276 7.56 22.78 6.13
C ASP A 276 6.86 21.43 6.36
N ALA A 277 7.63 20.34 6.21
CA ALA A 277 7.09 18.97 6.25
C ALA A 277 6.28 18.66 7.53
N PRO A 278 6.73 19.00 8.76
CA PRO A 278 5.93 18.83 9.96
C PRO A 278 4.59 19.57 9.95
N ARG A 279 4.53 20.78 9.41
CA ARG A 279 3.28 21.56 9.31
C ARG A 279 2.32 20.88 8.35
N LEU A 280 2.81 20.51 7.18
CA LEU A 280 2.01 19.83 6.17
C LEU A 280 1.46 18.48 6.67
N ALA A 281 2.29 17.69 7.37
CA ALA A 281 1.88 16.44 7.98
C ALA A 281 0.80 16.63 9.07
N LYS A 282 0.89 17.70 9.87
CA LYS A 282 -0.13 18.03 10.87
C LYS A 282 -1.48 18.37 10.22
N VAL A 283 -1.48 19.21 9.19
CA VAL A 283 -2.71 19.57 8.45
C VAL A 283 -3.33 18.32 7.82
N SER A 284 -2.52 17.46 7.21
CA SER A 284 -2.96 16.19 6.64
C SER A 284 -3.58 15.27 7.69
N SER A 285 -2.98 15.18 8.88
CA SER A 285 -3.50 14.33 9.98
C SER A 285 -4.83 14.85 10.51
N VAL A 286 -4.96 16.17 10.71
CA VAL A 286 -6.24 16.78 11.15
C VAL A 286 -7.32 16.58 10.09
N GLY A 287 -7.01 16.82 8.82
CA GLY A 287 -7.95 16.60 7.73
C GLY A 287 -8.39 15.14 7.63
N ALA A 288 -7.46 14.18 7.77
CA ALA A 288 -7.78 12.76 7.77
C ALA A 288 -8.70 12.38 8.95
N ALA A 289 -8.44 12.88 10.17
CA ALA A 289 -9.30 12.68 11.33
C ALA A 289 -10.70 13.26 11.12
N LEU A 290 -10.79 14.49 10.58
CA LEU A 290 -12.05 15.20 10.33
C LEU A 290 -12.95 14.43 9.35
N PHE A 291 -12.38 13.83 8.32
CA PHE A 291 -13.14 13.03 7.35
C PHE A 291 -13.30 11.55 7.75
N MET A 292 -12.52 11.04 8.71
CA MET A 292 -12.63 9.66 9.20
C MET A 292 -13.84 9.50 10.13
N VAL A 293 -14.00 10.40 11.10
CA VAL A 293 -15.05 10.31 12.14
C VAL A 293 -16.47 10.29 11.55
N PRO A 294 -16.85 11.12 10.59
CA PRO A 294 -18.21 11.08 10.01
C PRO A 294 -18.56 9.75 9.34
N GLN A 295 -17.59 8.98 8.85
CA GLN A 295 -17.85 7.66 8.25
C GLN A 295 -18.39 6.65 9.30
N GLY A 296 -18.06 6.82 10.57
CA GLY A 296 -18.58 5.99 11.66
C GLY A 296 -19.91 6.48 12.24
N LEU A 297 -20.18 7.79 12.18
CA LEU A 297 -21.34 8.41 12.83
C LEU A 297 -22.55 8.54 11.90
N LEU A 298 -22.32 8.78 10.62
CA LEU A 298 -23.36 9.15 9.67
C LEU A 298 -23.74 7.97 8.77
N TYR A 299 -24.98 7.97 8.30
CA TYR A 299 -25.55 6.93 7.45
C TYR A 299 -25.79 7.48 6.03
N GLY A 300 -25.44 6.71 5.03
CA GLY A 300 -25.77 6.98 3.63
C GLY A 300 -24.55 7.22 2.72
N PHE A 301 -24.71 6.82 1.48
CA PHE A 301 -23.67 6.94 0.46
C PHE A 301 -23.34 8.38 0.10
N LEU A 302 -24.32 9.28 0.15
CA LEU A 302 -24.12 10.70 -0.16
C LEU A 302 -23.05 11.33 0.74
N ILE A 303 -22.93 10.86 1.99
CA ILE A 303 -21.93 11.34 2.94
C ILE A 303 -20.65 10.51 2.84
N LEU A 304 -20.78 9.20 2.58
CA LEU A 304 -19.63 8.30 2.53
C LEU A 304 -18.67 8.63 1.38
N PHE A 305 -19.17 9.02 0.20
CA PHE A 305 -18.33 9.42 -0.94
C PHE A 305 -17.39 10.61 -0.63
N PRO A 306 -17.90 11.78 -0.21
CA PRO A 306 -17.03 12.93 0.07
C PRO A 306 -16.13 12.72 1.29
N THR A 307 -16.62 12.04 2.33
CA THR A 307 -15.80 11.76 3.51
C THR A 307 -14.68 10.77 3.21
N ARG A 308 -14.94 9.75 2.40
CA ARG A 308 -13.91 8.82 1.93
C ARG A 308 -12.89 9.50 1.04
N PHE A 309 -13.34 10.31 0.08
CA PHE A 309 -12.47 11.12 -0.75
C PHE A 309 -11.56 12.02 0.09
N GLY A 310 -12.14 12.82 0.99
CA GLY A 310 -11.39 13.75 1.84
C GLY A 310 -10.39 13.06 2.76
N MET A 311 -10.79 11.93 3.36
CA MET A 311 -9.92 11.14 4.22
C MET A 311 -8.71 10.59 3.44
N ILE A 312 -8.94 9.93 2.30
CA ILE A 312 -7.86 9.38 1.47
C ILE A 312 -7.00 10.48 0.86
N PHE A 313 -7.58 11.62 0.47
CA PHE A 313 -6.81 12.77 -0.02
C PHE A 313 -5.85 13.30 1.06
N CYS A 314 -6.34 13.53 2.26
CA CYS A 314 -5.51 14.00 3.36
C CYS A 314 -4.47 12.94 3.78
N ALA A 315 -4.89 11.69 4.01
CA ALA A 315 -4.00 10.61 4.42
C ALA A 315 -2.96 10.26 3.33
N GLY A 316 -3.33 10.38 2.05
CA GLY A 316 -2.43 10.14 0.91
C GLY A 316 -1.25 11.11 0.86
N GLY A 317 -1.41 12.31 1.38
CA GLY A 317 -0.34 13.30 1.49
C GLY A 317 0.73 12.97 2.53
N LEU A 318 0.44 12.15 3.52
CA LEU A 318 1.38 11.84 4.59
C LEU A 318 2.63 11.10 4.09
N GLU A 319 2.47 10.13 3.20
CA GLU A 319 3.59 9.32 2.70
C GLU A 319 4.70 10.15 2.03
N PRO A 320 4.42 10.96 0.98
CA PRO A 320 5.46 11.76 0.34
C PRO A 320 6.07 12.79 1.31
N VAL A 321 5.26 13.37 2.20
CA VAL A 321 5.75 14.33 3.19
C VAL A 321 6.75 13.68 4.15
N PHE A 322 6.46 12.47 4.64
CA PHE A 322 7.40 11.76 5.52
C PHE A 322 8.67 11.32 4.80
N GLN A 323 8.57 10.92 3.54
CA GLN A 323 9.75 10.58 2.73
C GLN A 323 10.67 11.79 2.54
N VAL A 324 10.11 12.95 2.20
CA VAL A 324 10.88 14.20 2.09
C VAL A 324 11.48 14.60 3.44
N TRP A 325 10.72 14.47 4.53
CA TRP A 325 11.22 14.78 5.86
C TRP A 325 12.37 13.86 6.26
N LEU A 326 12.23 12.55 6.07
CA LEU A 326 13.29 11.57 6.31
C LEU A 326 14.56 11.89 5.49
N ALA A 327 14.39 12.24 4.21
CA ALA A 327 15.51 12.60 3.35
C ALA A 327 16.24 13.87 3.81
N LYS A 328 15.51 14.86 4.36
CA LYS A 328 16.09 16.12 4.85
C LYS A 328 16.89 15.95 6.14
N VAL A 329 16.49 15.02 7.03
CA VAL A 329 17.17 14.81 8.33
C VAL A 329 18.25 13.73 8.28
N THR A 330 18.37 13.03 7.14
CA THR A 330 19.35 11.94 6.98
C THR A 330 20.46 12.37 6.02
N SER A 331 21.72 12.14 6.41
CA SER A 331 22.88 12.41 5.55
C SER A 331 22.82 11.53 4.28
N VAL A 332 23.44 12.01 3.19
CA VAL A 332 23.38 11.35 1.86
C VAL A 332 23.89 9.91 1.95
N GLU A 333 24.96 9.65 2.71
CA GLU A 333 25.61 8.35 2.86
C GLU A 333 24.72 7.34 3.61
N ARG A 334 23.78 7.80 4.44
CA ARG A 334 22.90 6.98 5.30
C ARG A 334 21.47 6.87 4.78
N ARG A 335 21.11 7.57 3.72
CA ARG A 335 19.73 7.56 3.17
C ARG A 335 19.27 6.16 2.82
N GLY A 336 20.09 5.33 2.21
CA GLY A 336 19.72 3.94 1.87
C GLY A 336 19.29 3.13 3.09
N SER A 337 20.08 3.17 4.17
CA SER A 337 19.76 2.48 5.43
C SER A 337 18.50 3.06 6.09
N ALA A 338 18.34 4.38 6.12
CA ALA A 338 17.17 5.03 6.72
C ALA A 338 15.86 4.68 5.99
N PHE A 339 15.88 4.68 4.66
CA PHE A 339 14.73 4.26 3.85
C PHE A 339 14.44 2.76 3.97
N GLY A 340 15.47 1.92 4.13
CA GLY A 340 15.31 0.50 4.42
C GLY A 340 14.58 0.26 5.75
N TRP A 341 15.02 0.90 6.82
CA TRP A 341 14.35 0.84 8.13
C TRP A 341 12.92 1.41 8.08
N ALA A 342 12.70 2.49 7.34
CA ALA A 342 11.37 3.05 7.14
C ALA A 342 10.44 2.08 6.39
N ALA A 343 10.94 1.31 5.44
CA ALA A 343 10.16 0.26 4.77
C ALA A 343 9.76 -0.86 5.73
N THR A 344 10.67 -1.30 6.60
CA THR A 344 10.37 -2.28 7.67
C THR A 344 9.32 -1.72 8.64
N ALA A 345 9.50 -0.48 9.12
CA ALA A 345 8.56 0.20 9.99
C ALA A 345 7.15 0.30 9.37
N ARG A 346 7.07 0.59 8.08
CA ARG A 346 5.82 0.61 7.32
C ARG A 346 5.14 -0.75 7.31
N SER A 347 5.89 -1.81 7.10
CA SER A 347 5.36 -3.18 7.09
C SER A 347 4.76 -3.56 8.45
N VAL A 348 5.37 -3.15 9.55
CA VAL A 348 4.81 -3.35 10.90
C VAL A 348 3.43 -2.68 11.03
N GLY A 349 3.30 -1.44 10.56
CA GLY A 349 2.01 -0.74 10.53
C GLY A 349 0.96 -1.46 9.67
N TRP A 350 1.36 -1.95 8.50
CA TRP A 350 0.45 -2.66 7.59
C TRP A 350 -0.04 -4.01 8.11
N VAL A 351 0.76 -4.70 8.92
CA VAL A 351 0.36 -5.95 9.58
C VAL A 351 -0.52 -5.67 10.80
N GLY A 352 -0.11 -4.74 11.65
CA GLY A 352 -0.79 -4.45 12.91
C GLY A 352 -2.17 -3.81 12.73
N ALA A 353 -2.32 -2.93 11.73
CA ALA A 353 -3.53 -2.16 11.52
C ALA A 353 -4.78 -3.01 11.27
N PRO A 354 -4.81 -3.96 10.33
CA PRO A 354 -5.98 -4.82 10.13
C PRO A 354 -6.31 -5.67 11.37
N LEU A 355 -5.29 -6.20 12.05
CA LEU A 355 -5.50 -7.06 13.23
C LEU A 355 -6.16 -6.27 14.37
N VAL A 356 -5.63 -5.08 14.68
CA VAL A 356 -6.21 -4.22 15.73
C VAL A 356 -7.60 -3.73 15.35
N SER A 357 -7.82 -3.30 14.10
CA SER A 357 -9.14 -2.87 13.65
C SER A 357 -10.16 -4.01 13.71
N GLY A 358 -9.76 -5.24 13.39
CA GLY A 358 -10.61 -6.42 13.50
C GLY A 358 -11.03 -6.74 14.94
N LEU A 359 -10.08 -6.67 15.88
CA LEU A 359 -10.38 -6.86 17.30
C LEU A 359 -11.34 -5.79 17.83
N ILE A 360 -11.10 -4.52 17.49
CA ILE A 360 -11.99 -3.42 17.91
C ILE A 360 -13.38 -3.57 17.26
N ALA A 361 -13.42 -3.86 15.96
CA ALA A 361 -14.69 -4.07 15.27
C ALA A 361 -15.46 -5.28 15.82
N SER A 362 -14.80 -6.34 16.24
CA SER A 362 -15.44 -7.53 16.79
C SER A 362 -16.03 -7.30 18.19
N GLY A 363 -15.35 -6.50 19.03
CA GLY A 363 -15.78 -6.20 20.41
C GLY A 363 -16.78 -5.03 20.51
N PHE A 364 -16.57 -3.96 19.73
CA PHE A 364 -17.29 -2.70 19.87
C PHE A 364 -18.15 -2.33 18.64
N GLY A 365 -18.22 -3.22 17.66
CA GLY A 365 -18.95 -2.99 16.42
C GLY A 365 -18.12 -2.32 15.32
N LEU A 366 -18.59 -2.46 14.07
CA LEU A 366 -17.81 -2.04 12.89
C LEU A 366 -17.55 -0.53 12.86
N ARG A 367 -18.52 0.28 13.27
CA ARG A 367 -18.42 1.75 13.23
C ARG A 367 -17.41 2.33 14.21
N SER A 368 -17.12 1.61 15.31
CA SER A 368 -16.15 2.04 16.31
C SER A 368 -14.74 2.24 15.72
N ILE A 369 -14.38 1.49 14.65
CA ILE A 369 -13.06 1.64 14.02
C ILE A 369 -12.84 3.03 13.43
N TYR A 370 -13.89 3.69 12.94
CA TYR A 370 -13.79 5.04 12.36
C TYR A 370 -13.60 6.12 13.43
N LEU A 371 -14.23 5.95 14.60
CA LEU A 371 -14.02 6.82 15.75
C LEU A 371 -12.61 6.65 16.31
N VAL A 372 -12.19 5.41 16.53
CA VAL A 372 -10.83 5.10 16.98
C VAL A 372 -9.79 5.54 15.94
N GLY A 373 -10.07 5.36 14.65
CA GLY A 373 -9.22 5.83 13.55
C GLY A 373 -9.04 7.35 13.56
N GLY A 374 -10.10 8.11 13.84
CA GLY A 374 -10.01 9.55 14.05
C GLY A 374 -9.08 9.92 15.22
N VAL A 375 -9.22 9.24 16.35
CA VAL A 375 -8.32 9.42 17.50
C VAL A 375 -6.87 9.06 17.15
N GLN A 376 -6.65 8.01 16.39
CA GLN A 376 -5.28 7.63 15.95
C GLN A 376 -4.63 8.71 15.09
N TYR A 377 -5.36 9.35 14.19
CA TYR A 377 -4.84 10.49 13.41
C TYR A 377 -4.55 11.70 14.31
N LEU A 378 -5.31 11.94 15.38
CA LEU A 378 -5.01 12.98 16.38
C LEU A 378 -3.78 12.61 17.22
N LEU A 379 -3.59 11.34 17.58
CA LEU A 379 -2.36 10.88 18.23
C LEU A 379 -1.15 11.00 17.30
N LEU A 380 -1.31 10.71 16.02
CA LEU A 380 -0.27 10.96 15.01
C LEU A 380 0.08 12.44 14.93
N LEU A 381 -0.89 13.35 14.99
CA LEU A 381 -0.66 14.80 15.05
C LEU A 381 0.21 15.20 16.24
N MET A 382 -0.07 14.66 17.44
CA MET A 382 0.73 14.92 18.64
C MET A 382 2.17 14.39 18.48
N LEU A 383 2.31 13.19 17.93
CA LEU A 383 3.61 12.57 17.68
C LEU A 383 4.44 13.36 16.65
N ILE A 384 3.82 13.85 15.59
CA ILE A 384 4.46 14.76 14.61
C ILE A 384 4.97 16.02 15.32
N GLY A 385 4.17 16.61 16.21
CA GLY A 385 4.56 17.79 17.00
C GLY A 385 5.76 17.52 17.90
N TYR A 386 5.75 16.40 18.61
CA TYR A 386 6.84 15.99 19.50
C TYR A 386 8.14 15.74 18.72
N VAL A 387 8.08 14.94 17.66
CA VAL A 387 9.26 14.62 16.84
C VAL A 387 9.79 15.85 16.13
N GLY A 388 8.93 16.73 15.61
CA GLY A 388 9.33 17.99 15.00
C GLY A 388 10.11 18.89 15.95
N LYS A 389 9.63 19.05 17.19
CA LYS A 389 10.34 19.83 18.23
C LYS A 389 11.69 19.18 18.59
N ARG A 390 11.74 17.87 18.74
CA ARG A 390 12.97 17.15 19.10
C ARG A 390 14.04 17.24 18.01
N LEU A 391 13.63 17.21 16.75
CA LEU A 391 14.54 17.37 15.62
C LEU A 391 15.02 18.80 15.44
N ALA A 392 14.18 19.80 15.73
CA ALA A 392 14.54 21.22 15.67
C ALA A 392 15.54 21.60 16.80
N ASN A 393 15.44 20.95 17.96
CA ASN A 393 16.31 21.21 19.12
C ASN A 393 17.52 20.28 19.20
N GLY A 394 17.70 19.36 18.26
CA GLY A 394 18.80 18.40 18.23
C GLY A 394 20.08 18.97 17.61
N PRO A 395 21.25 18.33 17.83
CA PRO A 395 22.56 18.81 17.35
C PRO A 395 22.70 18.92 15.82
N ALA A 396 21.68 18.52 15.06
CA ALA A 396 21.63 18.68 13.61
C ALA A 396 21.12 20.07 13.14
N ALA A 397 20.59 20.89 14.03
CA ALA A 397 20.10 22.25 13.71
C ALA A 397 21.25 23.28 13.54
N ASN A 398 22.48 22.93 13.90
CA ASN A 398 23.66 23.80 13.82
C ASN A 398 24.64 23.44 12.68
N ARG A 399 24.16 22.74 11.64
CA ARG A 399 24.98 22.48 10.43
C ARG A 399 24.33 23.01 9.18
#